data_7df89c01fa87b5621c06bdd1764bc13a
#
_entry.id   7df89c01fa87b5621c06bdd1764bc13a
#
_cell.length_a   1.000
_cell.length_b   1.000
_cell.length_c   1.000
_cell.angle_alpha   90.00
_cell.angle_beta   90.00
_cell.angle_gamma   90.00
#
_symmetry.space_group_name_H-M   'P 1'
#
loop_
_entity.id
_entity.type
_entity.pdbx_description
1 polymer ?
#
loop_
_entity_poly.entity_id
_entity_poly.type
_entity_poly.pdbx_seq_one_letter_code
_entity_poly.pdbx_strand_id
1 'polypeptide(L)'
;MTRLSRSPETTPVVVSCCRTAIGRSDAHHGVFRKVRGDELAALVVSEAVARGGVPPECIEDVLVGVTQQRAELGGNVARTIAMLAGVPFGAAACTTNRLCGSSLQGLSQACHSIMAGAEDVHVVAGVEHMQHLPMNSGIDFHPQAFSKSSRAVLSMGLTAEYLASSRGISRKAQEEYALESHRRATQAADTGLFKSEIVGCTGLNANGVLTVIDRDQSIRSDANLAAMKQLKPAFLPKIGSITAATSAPMSDGAAAMAVMSEATARRHQITPMVRVLSTAVIGVSPALMGMGPVYATRKLLHRSGIHLRDIELFEINEAFAAQAMACVEELKLDHERVNVCGGSLAIGHPLGASGARISTTLIHAMRDRQVHLGLATMCIGLGQGIAVVFELIE
;
A
#
# COMPACT_ATOMS: atom_id res chain seq x y z
N MET A 1 26.57 15.49 6.34
CA MET A 1 25.16 15.03 6.20
C MET A 1 24.26 16.14 6.70
N THR A 2 23.62 16.87 5.83
CA THR A 2 22.56 17.82 6.23
C THR A 2 21.31 16.97 6.46
N ARG A 3 21.10 16.45 7.69
CA ARG A 3 19.77 15.98 8.10
C ARG A 3 18.81 17.13 7.81
N LEU A 4 17.66 16.82 7.22
CA LEU A 4 16.53 17.74 7.16
C LEU A 4 16.12 18.07 8.61
N SER A 5 16.81 19.03 9.22
CA SER A 5 16.51 19.49 10.57
C SER A 5 15.25 20.34 10.47
N ARG A 6 14.09 19.72 10.76
CA ARG A 6 12.82 20.43 10.95
C ARG A 6 12.61 20.65 12.44
N SER A 7 11.87 21.72 12.76
CA SER A 7 11.39 21.89 14.11
C SER A 7 10.33 20.82 14.46
N PRO A 8 10.13 20.48 15.73
CA PRO A 8 9.11 19.51 16.14
C PRO A 8 7.70 19.87 15.64
N GLU A 9 7.38 21.16 15.50
CA GLU A 9 6.10 21.65 15.00
C GLU A 9 5.84 21.27 13.53
N THR A 10 6.91 21.15 12.73
CA THR A 10 6.83 20.85 11.29
C THR A 10 7.36 19.46 10.95
N THR A 11 7.66 18.63 11.95
CA THR A 11 8.11 17.24 11.75
C THR A 11 6.93 16.28 11.83
N PRO A 12 6.49 15.66 10.72
CA PRO A 12 5.42 14.69 10.75
C PRO A 12 5.92 13.36 11.32
N VAL A 13 5.13 12.80 12.24
CA VAL A 13 5.37 11.48 12.84
C VAL A 13 4.15 10.58 12.71
N VAL A 14 4.37 9.28 12.54
CA VAL A 14 3.34 8.24 12.63
C VAL A 14 3.34 7.71 14.06
N VAL A 15 2.22 7.81 14.74
CA VAL A 15 2.08 7.36 16.14
C VAL A 15 1.45 5.98 16.23
N SER A 16 0.69 5.57 15.21
CA SER A 16 0.14 4.22 15.09
C SER A 16 -0.12 3.89 13.63
N CYS A 17 -0.10 2.60 13.30
CA CYS A 17 -0.55 2.11 12.01
C CYS A 17 -1.08 0.68 12.15
N CYS A 18 -2.14 0.36 11.38
CA CYS A 18 -2.77 -0.96 11.38
C CYS A 18 -3.47 -1.22 10.05
N ARG A 19 -3.89 -2.48 9.84
CA ARG A 19 -4.63 -2.91 8.65
C ARG A 19 -5.59 -4.06 8.99
N THR A 20 -6.58 -4.27 8.17
CA THR A 20 -7.31 -5.55 8.16
C THR A 20 -6.40 -6.66 7.62
N ALA A 21 -6.74 -7.92 7.84
CA ALA A 21 -6.30 -8.95 6.92
C ALA A 21 -6.72 -8.58 5.49
N ILE A 22 -6.00 -9.09 4.49
CA ILE A 22 -6.35 -8.85 3.08
C ILE A 22 -7.13 -10.07 2.57
N GLY A 23 -8.38 -9.83 2.16
CA GLY A 23 -9.28 -10.80 1.56
C GLY A 23 -9.04 -10.92 0.05
N ARG A 24 -9.40 -12.08 -0.52
CA ARG A 24 -9.49 -12.25 -1.98
C ARG A 24 -10.79 -11.64 -2.48
N SER A 25 -10.71 -10.91 -3.57
CA SER A 25 -11.88 -10.43 -4.31
C SER A 25 -12.55 -11.60 -5.03
N ASP A 26 -13.40 -12.31 -4.33
CA ASP A 26 -14.11 -13.51 -4.82
C ASP A 26 -15.51 -13.57 -4.21
N ALA A 27 -16.54 -13.64 -5.08
CA ALA A 27 -17.95 -13.63 -4.68
C ALA A 27 -18.38 -14.86 -3.86
N HIS A 28 -17.66 -15.98 -3.98
CA HIS A 28 -18.01 -17.24 -3.32
C HIS A 28 -17.09 -17.51 -2.12
N HIS A 29 -15.81 -17.19 -2.23
CA HIS A 29 -14.78 -17.57 -1.25
C HIS A 29 -14.10 -16.40 -0.58
N GLY A 30 -14.31 -15.13 -1.05
CA GLY A 30 -13.74 -13.93 -0.41
C GLY A 30 -14.23 -13.79 1.03
N VAL A 31 -13.30 -13.60 1.96
CA VAL A 31 -13.65 -13.51 3.41
C VAL A 31 -14.48 -12.26 3.72
N PHE A 32 -14.34 -11.20 2.92
CA PHE A 32 -15.07 -9.94 3.10
C PHE A 32 -16.27 -9.77 2.15
N ARG A 33 -16.67 -10.80 1.40
CA ARG A 33 -17.76 -10.74 0.39
C ARG A 33 -19.12 -10.26 0.90
N LYS A 34 -19.30 -10.17 2.23
CA LYS A 34 -20.51 -9.67 2.89
C LYS A 34 -20.24 -8.47 3.81
N VAL A 35 -19.03 -7.95 3.80
CA VAL A 35 -18.60 -6.79 4.59
C VAL A 35 -18.45 -5.60 3.67
N ARG A 36 -18.97 -4.44 4.03
CA ARG A 36 -18.85 -3.23 3.21
C ARG A 36 -17.44 -2.66 3.28
N GLY A 37 -16.97 -2.05 2.19
CA GLY A 37 -15.64 -1.44 2.16
C GLY A 37 -15.52 -0.27 3.14
N ASP A 38 -16.54 0.55 3.29
CA ASP A 38 -16.58 1.66 4.26
C ASP A 38 -16.53 1.17 5.72
N GLU A 39 -17.13 0.01 6.05
CA GLU A 39 -17.02 -0.61 7.38
C GLU A 39 -15.58 -1.11 7.65
N LEU A 40 -14.91 -1.74 6.67
CA LEU A 40 -13.51 -2.14 6.80
C LEU A 40 -12.61 -0.95 7.08
N ALA A 41 -12.84 0.17 6.39
CA ALA A 41 -12.07 1.40 6.58
C ALA A 41 -12.36 2.05 7.94
N ALA A 42 -13.62 2.12 8.36
CA ALA A 42 -13.99 2.68 9.65
C ALA A 42 -13.34 1.91 10.82
N LEU A 43 -13.28 0.57 10.71
CA LEU A 43 -12.61 -0.28 11.70
C LEU A 43 -11.13 0.11 11.87
N VAL A 44 -10.37 0.20 10.79
CA VAL A 44 -8.94 0.52 10.89
C VAL A 44 -8.69 1.98 11.27
N VAL A 45 -9.57 2.91 10.90
CA VAL A 45 -9.51 4.32 11.35
C VAL A 45 -9.69 4.39 12.87
N SER A 46 -10.75 3.79 13.40
CA SER A 46 -11.02 3.73 14.84
C SER A 46 -9.86 3.08 15.60
N GLU A 47 -9.35 1.96 15.10
CA GLU A 47 -8.26 1.22 15.72
C GLU A 47 -6.93 1.99 15.68
N ALA A 48 -6.62 2.70 14.58
CA ALA A 48 -5.43 3.53 14.49
C ALA A 48 -5.47 4.67 15.51
N VAL A 49 -6.61 5.30 15.69
CA VAL A 49 -6.82 6.34 16.72
C VAL A 49 -6.60 5.76 18.12
N ALA A 50 -7.26 4.63 18.42
CA ALA A 50 -7.16 3.96 19.72
C ALA A 50 -5.74 3.50 20.05
N ARG A 51 -5.06 2.79 19.14
CA ARG A 51 -3.67 2.32 19.32
C ARG A 51 -2.68 3.46 19.49
N GLY A 52 -2.93 4.59 18.79
CA GLY A 52 -2.09 5.78 18.88
C GLY A 52 -2.30 6.58 20.16
N GLY A 53 -3.33 6.27 20.96
CA GLY A 53 -3.72 7.09 22.11
C GLY A 53 -4.07 8.53 21.70
N VAL A 54 -4.52 8.71 20.44
CA VAL A 54 -4.85 10.05 19.91
C VAL A 54 -6.17 10.50 20.50
N PRO A 55 -6.24 11.66 21.21
CA PRO A 55 -7.50 12.20 21.65
C PRO A 55 -8.39 12.52 20.44
N PRO A 56 -9.60 11.94 20.32
CA PRO A 56 -10.41 12.11 19.13
C PRO A 56 -10.71 13.58 18.78
N GLU A 57 -10.83 14.43 19.78
CA GLU A 57 -11.09 15.87 19.64
C GLU A 57 -9.94 16.65 19.03
N CYS A 58 -8.72 16.07 19.00
CA CYS A 58 -7.54 16.66 18.36
C CYS A 58 -7.47 16.35 16.87
N ILE A 59 -8.26 15.42 16.36
CA ILE A 59 -8.26 15.05 14.93
C ILE A 59 -8.84 16.20 14.11
N GLU A 60 -8.06 16.69 13.14
CA GLU A 60 -8.46 17.82 12.30
C GLU A 60 -8.90 17.37 10.91
N ASP A 61 -8.27 16.33 10.34
CA ASP A 61 -8.65 15.81 9.02
C ASP A 61 -8.46 14.28 8.88
N VAL A 62 -9.34 13.65 8.09
CA VAL A 62 -9.30 12.23 7.75
C VAL A 62 -9.13 12.07 6.25
N LEU A 63 -7.97 11.58 5.82
CA LEU A 63 -7.61 11.41 4.42
C LEU A 63 -7.72 9.94 4.01
N VAL A 64 -8.67 9.60 3.14
CA VAL A 64 -8.91 8.21 2.74
C VAL A 64 -8.63 7.99 1.26
N GLY A 65 -7.68 7.10 0.97
CA GLY A 65 -7.34 6.67 -0.38
C GLY A 65 -8.33 5.63 -0.92
N VAL A 66 -8.98 5.92 -2.06
CA VAL A 66 -9.92 5.05 -2.73
C VAL A 66 -9.78 5.19 -4.23
N THR A 67 -9.72 4.07 -4.97
CA THR A 67 -9.66 4.13 -6.45
C THR A 67 -11.04 4.05 -7.08
N GLN A 68 -11.93 3.19 -6.58
CA GLN A 68 -13.26 2.97 -7.12
C GLN A 68 -14.30 3.78 -6.34
N GLN A 69 -14.34 5.11 -6.59
CA GLN A 69 -15.20 6.07 -5.88
C GLN A 69 -16.65 6.01 -6.37
N ARG A 70 -17.33 4.91 -6.07
CA ARG A 70 -18.74 4.68 -6.43
C ARG A 70 -19.43 3.76 -5.42
N ALA A 71 -20.76 3.68 -5.46
CA ALA A 71 -21.58 2.90 -4.54
C ALA A 71 -21.16 3.13 -3.08
N GLU A 72 -20.85 2.09 -2.31
CA GLU A 72 -20.45 2.17 -0.90
C GLU A 72 -19.13 2.94 -0.65
N LEU A 73 -18.31 3.11 -1.68
CA LEU A 73 -17.08 3.92 -1.64
C LEU A 73 -17.23 5.22 -2.46
N GLY A 74 -18.46 5.63 -2.78
CA GLY A 74 -18.76 6.82 -3.58
C GLY A 74 -18.83 8.11 -2.78
N GLY A 75 -18.97 9.22 -3.52
CA GLY A 75 -18.98 10.55 -2.93
C GLY A 75 -17.68 10.89 -2.21
N ASN A 76 -17.76 11.67 -1.15
CA ASN A 76 -16.65 11.85 -0.21
C ASN A 76 -16.74 10.78 0.89
N VAL A 77 -16.45 9.53 0.55
CA VAL A 77 -16.56 8.40 1.48
C VAL A 77 -15.67 8.57 2.72
N ALA A 78 -14.59 9.35 2.63
CA ALA A 78 -13.77 9.68 3.80
C ALA A 78 -14.60 10.28 4.93
N ARG A 79 -15.56 11.15 4.60
CA ARG A 79 -16.47 11.73 5.60
C ARG A 79 -17.39 10.69 6.22
N THR A 80 -17.93 9.78 5.43
CA THR A 80 -18.76 8.66 5.92
C THR A 80 -17.95 7.74 6.83
N ILE A 81 -16.72 7.38 6.41
CA ILE A 81 -15.79 6.56 7.19
C ILE A 81 -15.45 7.22 8.53
N ALA A 82 -15.13 8.53 8.53
CA ALA A 82 -14.85 9.28 9.76
C ALA A 82 -16.05 9.24 10.74
N MET A 83 -17.26 9.40 10.24
CA MET A 83 -18.49 9.32 11.05
C MET A 83 -18.69 7.90 11.61
N LEU A 84 -18.52 6.86 10.79
CA LEU A 84 -18.65 5.46 11.22
C LEU A 84 -17.58 5.07 12.26
N ALA A 85 -16.36 5.64 12.13
CA ALA A 85 -15.27 5.43 13.05
C ALA A 85 -15.41 6.19 14.38
N GLY A 86 -16.42 7.03 14.52
CA GLY A 86 -16.63 7.85 15.72
C GLY A 86 -15.72 9.07 15.83
N VAL A 87 -15.10 9.50 14.72
CA VAL A 87 -14.33 10.75 14.68
C VAL A 87 -15.28 11.93 14.86
N PRO A 88 -14.97 12.92 15.73
CA PRO A 88 -15.82 14.07 16.00
C PRO A 88 -16.18 14.86 14.73
N PHE A 89 -17.36 15.43 14.71
CA PHE A 89 -17.86 16.21 13.56
C PHE A 89 -17.02 17.45 13.22
N GLY A 90 -16.22 17.93 14.17
CA GLY A 90 -15.28 19.03 13.97
C GLY A 90 -14.13 18.69 13.02
N ALA A 91 -13.74 17.41 12.93
CA ALA A 91 -12.73 16.98 11.97
C ALA A 91 -13.28 17.03 10.53
N ALA A 92 -12.46 17.52 9.59
CA ALA A 92 -12.76 17.44 8.16
C ALA A 92 -12.49 16.03 7.62
N ALA A 93 -12.82 15.78 6.34
CA ALA A 93 -12.43 14.54 5.68
C ALA A 93 -12.36 14.72 4.17
N CYS A 94 -11.38 14.07 3.52
CA CYS A 94 -11.18 14.14 2.08
C CYS A 94 -10.86 12.76 1.49
N THR A 95 -11.56 12.40 0.40
CA THR A 95 -11.25 11.19 -0.37
C THR A 95 -10.21 11.50 -1.44
N THR A 96 -9.10 10.78 -1.41
CA THR A 96 -7.95 10.96 -2.31
C THR A 96 -7.90 9.83 -3.34
N ASN A 97 -7.73 10.18 -4.61
CA ASN A 97 -7.51 9.20 -5.69
C ASN A 97 -6.21 9.49 -6.46
N ARG A 98 -5.24 8.65 -6.26
CA ARG A 98 -4.03 8.49 -7.09
C ARG A 98 -3.90 7.01 -7.49
N LEU A 99 -5.01 6.40 -7.88
CA LEU A 99 -5.09 4.97 -8.18
C LEU A 99 -4.42 4.13 -7.05
N CYS A 100 -3.56 3.17 -7.40
CA CYS A 100 -2.89 2.30 -6.40
C CYS A 100 -2.15 3.08 -5.29
N GLY A 101 -1.67 4.30 -5.58
CA GLY A 101 -0.93 5.15 -4.64
C GLY A 101 -1.80 6.04 -3.74
N SER A 102 -3.13 5.85 -3.68
CA SER A 102 -4.07 6.79 -3.05
C SER A 102 -3.80 7.02 -1.57
N SER A 103 -3.68 5.98 -0.76
CA SER A 103 -3.40 6.15 0.68
C SER A 103 -1.98 6.68 0.96
N LEU A 104 -0.99 6.34 0.13
CA LEU A 104 0.34 6.93 0.26
C LEU A 104 0.35 8.42 -0.15
N GLN A 105 -0.54 8.82 -1.08
CA GLN A 105 -0.80 10.22 -1.39
C GLN A 105 -1.48 10.92 -0.20
N GLY A 106 -2.43 10.28 0.47
CA GLY A 106 -3.03 10.79 1.71
C GLY A 106 -1.96 11.05 2.78
N LEU A 107 -1.04 10.11 2.98
CA LEU A 107 0.10 10.32 3.89
C LEU A 107 0.97 11.52 3.46
N SER A 108 1.25 11.66 2.16
CA SER A 108 2.00 12.82 1.66
C SER A 108 1.26 14.14 1.92
N GLN A 109 -0.06 14.18 1.79
CA GLN A 109 -0.88 15.36 2.06
C GLN A 109 -0.85 15.72 3.56
N ALA A 110 -1.08 14.75 4.45
CA ALA A 110 -0.96 14.95 5.90
C ALA A 110 0.41 15.51 6.29
N CYS A 111 1.49 14.90 5.77
CA CYS A 111 2.84 15.40 6.02
C CYS A 111 3.03 16.83 5.52
N HIS A 112 2.54 17.17 4.33
CA HIS A 112 2.66 18.53 3.78
C HIS A 112 1.84 19.54 4.59
N SER A 113 0.65 19.16 5.09
CA SER A 113 -0.16 20.00 5.98
C SER A 113 0.58 20.34 7.27
N ILE A 114 1.11 19.33 7.96
CA ILE A 114 1.95 19.49 9.16
C ILE A 114 3.17 20.36 8.87
N MET A 115 3.88 20.11 7.76
CA MET A 115 5.07 20.89 7.37
C MET A 115 4.75 22.34 7.06
N ALA A 116 3.54 22.63 6.59
CA ALA A 116 3.04 23.98 6.30
C ALA A 116 2.48 24.68 7.55
N GLY A 117 2.28 23.96 8.65
CA GLY A 117 1.65 24.47 9.88
C GLY A 117 0.16 24.77 9.69
N ALA A 118 -0.52 24.01 8.82
CA ALA A 118 -1.96 24.16 8.56
C ALA A 118 -2.78 23.35 9.56
N GLU A 119 -2.64 22.03 9.56
CA GLU A 119 -3.26 21.12 10.52
C GLU A 119 -2.18 20.21 11.14
N ASP A 120 -2.35 19.85 12.42
CA ASP A 120 -1.38 19.09 13.20
C ASP A 120 -1.69 17.59 13.32
N VAL A 121 -2.98 17.19 13.25
CA VAL A 121 -3.40 15.81 13.54
C VAL A 121 -4.28 15.26 12.44
N HIS A 122 -3.81 14.22 11.78
CA HIS A 122 -4.50 13.54 10.68
C HIS A 122 -4.68 12.06 10.94
N VAL A 123 -5.78 11.49 10.43
CA VAL A 123 -5.89 10.04 10.22
C VAL A 123 -5.82 9.78 8.72
N VAL A 124 -4.82 9.01 8.30
CA VAL A 124 -4.64 8.60 6.91
C VAL A 124 -5.08 7.15 6.78
N ALA A 125 -6.01 6.88 5.88
CA ALA A 125 -6.46 5.52 5.62
C ALA A 125 -6.50 5.22 4.11
N GLY A 126 -6.74 3.99 3.79
CA GLY A 126 -7.06 3.55 2.43
C GLY A 126 -7.91 2.31 2.47
N VAL A 127 -8.78 2.18 1.47
CA VAL A 127 -9.66 1.01 1.32
C VAL A 127 -9.86 0.70 -0.15
N GLU A 128 -9.99 -0.59 -0.44
CA GLU A 128 -10.53 -1.05 -1.71
C GLU A 128 -11.33 -2.31 -1.47
N HIS A 129 -12.46 -2.43 -2.15
CA HIS A 129 -13.31 -3.63 -2.18
C HIS A 129 -13.55 -4.03 -3.63
N MET A 130 -12.58 -4.76 -4.21
CA MET A 130 -12.58 -5.04 -5.65
C MET A 130 -13.62 -6.10 -6.04
N GLN A 131 -14.15 -6.85 -5.08
CA GLN A 131 -15.24 -7.78 -5.30
C GLN A 131 -16.58 -7.04 -5.46
N HIS A 132 -16.91 -6.07 -4.58
CA HIS A 132 -18.12 -5.26 -4.70
C HIS A 132 -18.00 -4.24 -5.83
N LEU A 133 -16.81 -3.69 -6.01
CA LEU A 133 -16.52 -2.61 -6.95
C LEU A 133 -15.41 -3.04 -7.93
N PRO A 134 -15.75 -3.85 -8.95
CA PRO A 134 -14.76 -4.35 -9.91
C PRO A 134 -13.99 -3.23 -10.59
N MET A 135 -12.68 -3.42 -10.76
CA MET A 135 -11.78 -2.45 -11.38
C MET A 135 -12.27 -2.02 -12.76
N ASN A 136 -12.14 -0.74 -13.07
CA ASN A 136 -12.53 -0.10 -14.34
C ASN A 136 -14.04 -0.13 -14.70
N SER A 137 -14.91 -0.60 -13.84
CA SER A 137 -16.35 -0.53 -14.08
C SER A 137 -16.84 0.90 -13.90
N GLY A 138 -17.60 1.42 -14.86
CA GLY A 138 -18.17 2.78 -14.82
C GLY A 138 -17.15 3.90 -15.07
N ILE A 139 -15.96 3.61 -15.59
CA ILE A 139 -14.98 4.62 -15.99
C ILE A 139 -15.09 4.84 -17.51
N ASP A 140 -15.32 6.09 -17.89
CA ASP A 140 -15.27 6.54 -19.29
C ASP A 140 -14.03 7.40 -19.53
N PHE A 141 -13.04 6.80 -20.19
CA PHE A 141 -11.80 7.51 -20.53
C PHE A 141 -11.98 8.34 -21.79
N HIS A 142 -11.62 9.63 -21.71
CA HIS A 142 -11.66 10.49 -22.88
C HIS A 142 -10.85 9.88 -24.05
N PRO A 143 -11.42 9.78 -25.27
CA PRO A 143 -10.79 9.08 -26.40
C PRO A 143 -9.39 9.62 -26.76
N GLN A 144 -9.18 10.93 -26.64
CA GLN A 144 -7.90 11.58 -26.96
C GLN A 144 -6.83 11.42 -25.84
N ALA A 145 -7.19 10.93 -24.65
CA ALA A 145 -6.22 10.76 -23.56
C ALA A 145 -5.05 9.82 -23.95
N PHE A 146 -5.28 8.94 -24.92
CA PHE A 146 -4.31 7.97 -25.41
C PHE A 146 -3.73 8.31 -26.79
N SER A 147 -3.93 9.52 -27.31
CA SER A 147 -3.42 9.94 -28.62
C SER A 147 -1.88 9.90 -28.72
N LYS A 148 -1.19 10.10 -27.60
CA LYS A 148 0.29 10.01 -27.47
C LYS A 148 0.76 8.68 -26.85
N SER A 149 -0.14 7.72 -26.69
CA SER A 149 0.13 6.42 -26.05
C SER A 149 -0.82 5.38 -26.67
N SER A 150 -0.78 4.15 -26.18
CA SER A 150 -1.72 3.10 -26.60
C SER A 150 -2.79 2.88 -25.54
N ARG A 151 -4.03 2.58 -25.93
CA ARG A 151 -5.08 2.10 -24.99
C ARG A 151 -4.67 0.80 -24.27
N ALA A 152 -3.70 0.05 -24.80
CA ALA A 152 -3.14 -1.12 -24.12
C ALA A 152 -2.56 -0.81 -22.74
N VAL A 153 -2.15 0.45 -22.47
CA VAL A 153 -1.66 0.87 -21.15
C VAL A 153 -2.72 0.87 -20.06
N LEU A 154 -4.01 0.75 -20.42
CA LEU A 154 -5.11 0.53 -19.48
C LEU A 154 -5.07 -0.88 -18.87
N SER A 155 -4.43 -1.83 -19.54
CA SER A 155 -4.17 -3.17 -19.02
C SER A 155 -2.80 -3.19 -18.34
N MET A 156 -2.79 -3.15 -17.01
CA MET A 156 -1.53 -3.18 -16.24
C MET A 156 -0.71 -4.43 -16.52
N GLY A 157 -1.36 -5.55 -16.78
CA GLY A 157 -0.67 -6.79 -17.18
C GLY A 157 0.06 -6.68 -18.50
N LEU A 158 -0.45 -5.93 -19.49
CA LEU A 158 0.25 -5.69 -20.75
C LEU A 158 1.48 -4.80 -20.56
N THR A 159 1.42 -3.83 -19.65
CA THR A 159 2.61 -3.04 -19.30
C THR A 159 3.65 -3.87 -18.57
N ALA A 160 3.22 -4.84 -17.74
CA ALA A 160 4.13 -5.80 -17.09
C ALA A 160 4.77 -6.77 -18.09
N GLU A 161 4.01 -7.27 -19.08
CA GLU A 161 4.57 -8.09 -20.19
C GLU A 161 5.60 -7.32 -21.01
N TYR A 162 5.31 -6.05 -21.32
CA TYR A 162 6.25 -5.19 -22.03
C TYR A 162 7.54 -4.99 -21.21
N LEU A 163 7.41 -4.76 -19.90
CA LEU A 163 8.56 -4.61 -19.01
C LEU A 163 9.37 -5.91 -18.90
N ALA A 164 8.70 -7.06 -18.73
CA ALA A 164 9.35 -8.36 -18.69
C ALA A 164 10.15 -8.64 -19.97
N SER A 165 9.53 -8.40 -21.14
CA SER A 165 10.17 -8.59 -22.44
C SER A 165 11.35 -7.64 -22.64
N SER A 166 11.17 -6.34 -22.37
CA SER A 166 12.20 -5.31 -22.60
C SER A 166 13.42 -5.45 -21.66
N ARG A 167 13.23 -6.08 -20.49
CA ARG A 167 14.29 -6.33 -19.50
C ARG A 167 14.82 -7.77 -19.52
N GLY A 168 14.30 -8.63 -20.36
CA GLY A 168 14.70 -10.03 -20.42
C GLY A 168 14.36 -10.85 -19.17
N ILE A 169 13.32 -10.42 -18.41
CA ILE A 169 12.88 -11.11 -17.18
C ILE A 169 12.07 -12.33 -17.58
N SER A 170 12.66 -13.52 -17.40
CA SER A 170 12.03 -14.77 -17.79
C SER A 170 10.82 -15.12 -16.90
N ARG A 171 9.89 -15.91 -17.41
CA ARG A 171 8.78 -16.46 -16.65
C ARG A 171 9.26 -17.25 -15.43
N LYS A 172 10.30 -18.06 -15.58
CA LYS A 172 10.88 -18.85 -14.49
C LYS A 172 11.32 -17.93 -13.33
N ALA A 173 12.05 -16.86 -13.64
CA ALA A 173 12.52 -15.91 -12.63
C ALA A 173 11.35 -15.22 -11.90
N GLN A 174 10.27 -14.88 -12.63
CA GLN A 174 9.06 -14.30 -12.04
C GLN A 174 8.37 -15.30 -11.09
N GLU A 175 8.29 -16.59 -11.46
CA GLU A 175 7.71 -17.64 -10.62
C GLU A 175 8.54 -17.88 -9.35
N GLU A 176 9.88 -17.88 -9.47
CA GLU A 176 10.79 -18.00 -8.32
C GLU A 176 10.64 -16.80 -7.37
N TYR A 177 10.54 -15.59 -7.90
CA TYR A 177 10.29 -14.38 -7.11
C TYR A 177 8.94 -14.46 -6.36
N ALA A 178 7.88 -14.87 -7.05
CA ALA A 178 6.55 -15.02 -6.44
C ALA A 178 6.54 -16.11 -5.36
N LEU A 179 7.23 -17.22 -5.57
CA LEU A 179 7.39 -18.28 -4.58
C LEU A 179 8.07 -17.74 -3.31
N GLU A 180 9.14 -16.96 -3.46
CA GLU A 180 9.83 -16.34 -2.33
C GLU A 180 8.93 -15.36 -1.57
N SER A 181 8.13 -14.53 -2.28
CA SER A 181 7.14 -13.65 -1.65
C SER A 181 6.16 -14.45 -0.78
N HIS A 182 5.62 -15.57 -1.28
CA HIS A 182 4.76 -16.46 -0.51
C HIS A 182 5.47 -17.11 0.69
N ARG A 183 6.71 -17.55 0.50
CA ARG A 183 7.51 -18.16 1.59
C ARG A 183 7.73 -17.16 2.73
N ARG A 184 8.13 -15.94 2.42
CA ARG A 184 8.33 -14.86 3.42
C ARG A 184 7.03 -14.48 4.12
N ALA A 185 5.93 -14.34 3.38
CA ALA A 185 4.63 -14.02 3.95
C ALA A 185 4.09 -15.14 4.85
N THR A 186 4.28 -16.41 4.46
CA THR A 186 3.94 -17.56 5.30
C THR A 186 4.74 -17.54 6.59
N GLN A 187 6.05 -17.38 6.52
CA GLN A 187 6.92 -17.28 7.69
C GLN A 187 6.49 -16.13 8.62
N ALA A 188 6.25 -14.92 8.08
CA ALA A 188 5.82 -13.79 8.88
C ALA A 188 4.46 -14.02 9.57
N ALA A 189 3.51 -14.65 8.87
CA ALA A 189 2.21 -15.01 9.45
C ALA A 189 2.34 -16.08 10.56
N ASP A 190 3.14 -17.11 10.33
CA ASP A 190 3.28 -18.24 11.27
C ASP A 190 4.11 -17.86 12.52
N THR A 191 5.08 -16.97 12.38
CA THR A 191 5.85 -16.42 13.52
C THR A 191 5.12 -15.31 14.27
N GLY A 192 3.97 -14.85 13.75
CA GLY A 192 3.14 -13.84 14.40
C GLY A 192 3.58 -12.41 14.17
N LEU A 193 4.49 -12.13 13.23
CA LEU A 193 4.93 -10.75 12.90
C LEU A 193 3.75 -9.85 12.48
N PHE A 194 2.74 -10.41 11.81
CA PHE A 194 1.57 -9.64 11.40
C PHE A 194 0.55 -9.38 12.53
N LYS A 195 0.68 -9.98 13.71
CA LYS A 195 -0.28 -9.80 14.83
C LYS A 195 -0.32 -8.35 15.33
N SER A 196 0.80 -7.65 15.28
CA SER A 196 0.90 -6.26 15.71
C SER A 196 0.24 -5.28 14.72
N GLU A 197 0.17 -5.64 13.44
CA GLU A 197 -0.39 -4.77 12.41
C GLU A 197 -1.82 -5.12 12.01
N ILE A 198 -2.24 -6.40 12.10
CA ILE A 198 -3.58 -6.82 11.70
C ILE A 198 -4.60 -6.53 12.81
N VAL A 199 -5.72 -5.94 12.39
CA VAL A 199 -6.94 -5.80 13.19
C VAL A 199 -7.89 -6.92 12.78
N GLY A 200 -8.26 -7.78 13.72
CA GLY A 200 -9.26 -8.81 13.47
C GLY A 200 -10.62 -8.18 13.19
N CYS A 201 -11.26 -8.58 12.11
CA CYS A 201 -12.60 -8.13 11.77
C CYS A 201 -13.52 -9.28 11.42
N THR A 202 -14.82 -9.07 11.59
CA THR A 202 -15.82 -10.09 11.26
C THR A 202 -15.88 -10.28 9.74
N GLY A 203 -15.83 -11.54 9.31
CA GLY A 203 -15.95 -11.92 7.91
C GLY A 203 -16.49 -13.34 7.79
N LEU A 204 -16.44 -13.93 6.61
CA LEU A 204 -16.92 -15.27 6.34
C LEU A 204 -15.75 -16.23 6.08
N ASN A 205 -15.70 -17.34 6.79
CA ASN A 205 -14.77 -18.42 6.47
C ASN A 205 -15.16 -19.15 5.17
N ALA A 206 -14.38 -20.16 4.79
CA ALA A 206 -14.61 -20.95 3.57
C ALA A 206 -15.99 -21.65 3.56
N ASN A 207 -16.56 -21.95 4.73
CA ASN A 207 -17.86 -22.60 4.89
C ASN A 207 -19.03 -21.59 4.96
N GLY A 208 -18.76 -20.28 4.79
CA GLY A 208 -19.77 -19.24 4.88
C GLY A 208 -20.23 -18.90 6.30
N VAL A 209 -19.48 -19.32 7.32
CA VAL A 209 -19.74 -19.04 8.73
C VAL A 209 -19.03 -17.75 9.13
N LEU A 210 -19.74 -16.87 9.86
CA LEU A 210 -19.17 -15.67 10.45
C LEU A 210 -18.06 -16.03 11.43
N THR A 211 -16.90 -15.42 11.27
CA THR A 211 -15.74 -15.59 12.15
C THR A 211 -14.87 -14.34 12.15
N VAL A 212 -13.96 -14.26 13.08
CA VAL A 212 -12.91 -13.24 13.06
C VAL A 212 -11.88 -13.62 11.99
N ILE A 213 -11.60 -12.67 11.09
CA ILE A 213 -10.56 -12.77 10.06
C ILE A 213 -9.36 -11.96 10.53
N ASP A 214 -8.28 -12.65 10.84
CA ASP A 214 -7.03 -12.09 11.37
C ASP A 214 -5.78 -12.60 10.60
N ARG A 215 -6.01 -13.26 9.46
CA ARG A 215 -4.96 -13.76 8.56
C ARG A 215 -5.26 -13.44 7.11
N ASP A 216 -4.23 -13.02 6.38
CA ASP A 216 -4.33 -12.72 4.94
C ASP A 216 -4.70 -13.96 4.15
N GLN A 217 -5.78 -13.86 3.38
CA GLN A 217 -6.40 -15.01 2.70
C GLN A 217 -5.59 -15.53 1.52
N SER A 218 -4.76 -14.68 0.90
CA SER A 218 -4.07 -15.04 -0.35
C SER A 218 -2.72 -15.70 -0.15
N ILE A 219 -2.19 -15.73 1.07
CA ILE A 219 -0.93 -16.39 1.39
C ILE A 219 -1.06 -17.91 1.17
N ARG A 220 -0.15 -18.47 0.37
CA ARG A 220 -0.13 -19.90 0.03
C ARG A 220 1.13 -20.55 0.60
N SER A 221 0.97 -21.27 1.70
CA SER A 221 2.05 -22.06 2.29
C SER A 221 2.45 -23.28 1.45
N ASP A 222 1.56 -23.72 0.55
CA ASP A 222 1.73 -24.84 -0.38
C ASP A 222 2.21 -24.41 -1.78
N ALA A 223 2.54 -23.11 -1.95
CA ALA A 223 3.03 -22.59 -3.24
C ALA A 223 4.25 -23.38 -3.71
N ASN A 224 4.27 -23.77 -4.99
CA ASN A 224 5.38 -24.50 -5.58
C ASN A 224 5.52 -24.23 -7.08
N LEU A 225 6.76 -24.31 -7.60
CA LEU A 225 7.06 -24.03 -8.99
C LEU A 225 6.39 -25.00 -9.98
N ALA A 226 6.14 -26.24 -9.59
CA ALA A 226 5.52 -27.23 -10.48
C ALA A 226 4.08 -26.83 -10.82
N ALA A 227 3.32 -26.37 -9.83
CA ALA A 227 1.98 -25.85 -10.03
C ALA A 227 1.98 -24.53 -10.82
N MET A 228 2.91 -23.60 -10.50
CA MET A 228 3.01 -22.31 -11.20
C MET A 228 3.30 -22.48 -12.69
N LYS A 229 4.16 -23.40 -13.08
CA LYS A 229 4.47 -23.71 -14.49
C LYS A 229 3.27 -24.16 -15.32
N GLN A 230 2.24 -24.72 -14.71
CA GLN A 230 1.01 -25.17 -15.40
C GLN A 230 0.04 -24.02 -15.70
N LEU A 231 0.23 -22.86 -15.09
CA LEU A 231 -0.66 -21.73 -15.30
C LEU A 231 -0.52 -21.16 -16.72
N LYS A 232 -1.64 -20.76 -17.30
CA LYS A 232 -1.66 -20.08 -18.60
C LYS A 232 -1.25 -18.62 -18.44
N PRO A 233 -0.60 -18.01 -19.46
CA PRO A 233 -0.42 -16.56 -19.51
C PRO A 233 -1.75 -15.84 -19.35
N ALA A 234 -1.79 -14.80 -18.52
CA ALA A 234 -3.02 -14.11 -18.16
C ALA A 234 -3.40 -12.97 -19.13
N PHE A 235 -2.40 -12.33 -19.76
CA PHE A 235 -2.60 -11.10 -20.54
C PHE A 235 -2.26 -11.25 -22.03
N LEU A 236 -1.27 -12.06 -22.39
CA LEU A 236 -0.88 -12.36 -23.77
C LEU A 236 -0.98 -13.87 -23.99
N PRO A 237 -2.13 -14.38 -24.43
CA PRO A 237 -2.27 -15.81 -24.72
C PRO A 237 -1.19 -16.29 -25.70
N LYS A 238 -0.59 -17.45 -25.45
CA LYS A 238 0.46 -18.12 -26.21
C LYS A 238 1.88 -17.59 -26.02
N ILE A 239 2.10 -16.28 -25.89
CA ILE A 239 3.46 -15.68 -25.88
C ILE A 239 3.78 -14.93 -24.56
N GLY A 240 2.79 -14.68 -23.71
CA GLY A 240 2.98 -13.96 -22.44
C GLY A 240 3.74 -14.77 -21.40
N SER A 241 4.36 -14.07 -20.49
CA SER A 241 5.10 -14.62 -19.36
C SER A 241 4.38 -14.40 -18.01
N ILE A 242 3.49 -13.41 -17.95
CA ILE A 242 2.76 -13.04 -16.74
C ILE A 242 1.59 -14.01 -16.53
N THR A 243 1.50 -14.58 -15.32
CA THR A 243 0.43 -15.51 -14.94
C THR A 243 -0.30 -15.02 -13.69
N ALA A 244 -1.34 -15.73 -13.28
CA ALA A 244 -2.01 -15.44 -12.00
C ALA A 244 -1.08 -15.58 -10.78
N ALA A 245 -0.04 -16.45 -10.85
CA ALA A 245 0.93 -16.60 -9.76
C ALA A 245 1.96 -15.46 -9.71
N THR A 246 2.19 -14.76 -10.83
CA THR A 246 3.17 -13.67 -10.94
C THR A 246 2.53 -12.28 -10.98
N SER A 247 1.22 -12.22 -10.64
CA SER A 247 0.41 -11.01 -10.51
C SER A 247 -0.18 -10.94 -9.10
N ALA A 248 -0.25 -9.77 -8.52
CA ALA A 248 -0.97 -9.58 -7.26
C ALA A 248 -2.45 -9.94 -7.42
N PRO A 249 -3.04 -10.70 -6.49
CA PRO A 249 -4.45 -11.06 -6.56
C PRO A 249 -5.35 -9.83 -6.38
N MET A 250 -6.50 -9.84 -7.04
CA MET A 250 -7.59 -8.90 -6.77
C MET A 250 -8.00 -9.03 -5.30
N SER A 251 -8.08 -7.93 -4.57
CA SER A 251 -8.11 -7.96 -3.12
C SER A 251 -9.06 -6.95 -2.51
N ASP A 252 -9.55 -7.30 -1.33
CA ASP A 252 -10.41 -6.48 -0.49
C ASP A 252 -9.71 -6.22 0.85
N GLY A 253 -9.71 -4.99 1.33
CA GLY A 253 -9.08 -4.67 2.62
C GLY A 253 -8.85 -3.18 2.82
N ALA A 254 -8.47 -2.84 4.05
CA ALA A 254 -8.22 -1.48 4.49
C ALA A 254 -6.97 -1.39 5.37
N ALA A 255 -6.36 -0.21 5.41
CA ALA A 255 -5.26 0.11 6.31
C ALA A 255 -5.35 1.58 6.74
N ALA A 256 -4.87 1.90 7.94
CA ALA A 256 -4.86 3.27 8.45
C ALA A 256 -3.62 3.54 9.31
N MET A 257 -3.32 4.82 9.46
CA MET A 257 -2.28 5.33 10.36
C MET A 257 -2.71 6.69 10.94
N ALA A 258 -2.35 6.93 12.19
CA ALA A 258 -2.47 8.24 12.82
C ALA A 258 -1.16 9.00 12.67
N VAL A 259 -1.24 10.22 12.16
CA VAL A 259 -0.11 11.08 11.80
C VAL A 259 -0.29 12.43 12.47
N MET A 260 0.74 12.94 13.13
CA MET A 260 0.69 14.26 13.76
C MET A 260 2.05 14.96 13.72
N SER A 261 2.09 16.24 14.15
CA SER A 261 3.37 16.90 14.40
C SER A 261 4.08 16.27 15.60
N GLU A 262 5.40 16.22 15.58
CA GLU A 262 6.19 15.70 16.71
C GLU A 262 5.93 16.53 17.98
N ALA A 263 5.69 17.83 17.84
CA ALA A 263 5.33 18.71 18.95
C ALA A 263 4.00 18.32 19.59
N THR A 264 2.99 18.01 18.79
CA THR A 264 1.67 17.54 19.27
C THR A 264 1.78 16.18 19.94
N ALA A 265 2.56 15.24 19.38
CA ALA A 265 2.83 13.96 20.02
C ALA A 265 3.45 14.14 21.40
N ARG A 266 4.45 15.01 21.54
CA ARG A 266 5.10 15.34 22.83
C ARG A 266 4.12 15.98 23.81
N ARG A 267 3.28 16.92 23.35
CA ARG A 267 2.27 17.60 24.18
C ARG A 267 1.27 16.62 24.80
N HIS A 268 0.88 15.59 24.05
CA HIS A 268 -0.05 14.55 24.50
C HIS A 268 0.65 13.33 25.10
N GLN A 269 1.99 13.35 25.27
CA GLN A 269 2.78 12.24 25.80
C GLN A 269 2.63 10.94 24.99
N ILE A 270 2.41 11.08 23.68
CA ILE A 270 2.33 9.97 22.74
C ILE A 270 3.71 9.67 22.19
N THR A 271 4.14 8.40 22.26
CA THR A 271 5.41 7.95 21.71
C THR A 271 5.23 7.62 20.21
N PRO A 272 5.88 8.37 19.30
CA PRO A 272 5.78 8.07 17.88
C PRO A 272 6.52 6.78 17.52
N MET A 273 6.06 6.10 16.47
CA MET A 273 6.74 4.93 15.89
C MET A 273 7.88 5.35 14.98
N VAL A 274 7.61 6.28 14.05
CA VAL A 274 8.56 6.75 13.04
C VAL A 274 8.35 8.23 12.72
N ARG A 275 9.40 8.91 12.24
CA ARG A 275 9.28 10.19 11.51
C ARG A 275 9.11 9.94 10.02
N VAL A 276 8.34 10.78 9.34
CA VAL A 276 8.28 10.82 7.88
C VAL A 276 9.28 11.86 7.38
N LEU A 277 10.41 11.39 6.85
CA LEU A 277 11.50 12.30 6.45
C LEU A 277 11.21 12.99 5.11
N SER A 278 10.67 12.27 4.13
CA SER A 278 10.41 12.80 2.79
C SER A 278 9.39 11.96 2.04
N THR A 279 8.66 12.61 1.14
CA THR A 279 7.76 11.97 0.18
C THR A 279 8.03 12.50 -1.23
N ALA A 280 7.79 11.68 -2.26
CA ALA A 280 7.86 12.13 -3.64
C ALA A 280 6.88 11.38 -4.54
N VAL A 281 6.31 12.10 -5.49
CA VAL A 281 5.51 11.55 -6.59
C VAL A 281 6.12 11.97 -7.92
N ILE A 282 5.94 11.12 -8.95
CA ILE A 282 6.44 11.38 -10.30
C ILE A 282 5.49 10.79 -11.35
N GLY A 283 5.41 11.43 -12.50
CA GLY A 283 4.83 10.86 -13.70
C GLY A 283 5.90 10.18 -14.56
N VAL A 284 5.54 9.08 -15.20
CA VAL A 284 6.38 8.35 -16.16
C VAL A 284 5.54 7.96 -17.38
N SER A 285 6.18 7.45 -18.43
CA SER A 285 5.42 6.90 -19.56
C SER A 285 4.42 5.84 -19.07
N PRO A 286 3.14 5.90 -19.46
CA PRO A 286 2.15 4.90 -19.06
C PRO A 286 2.56 3.46 -19.40
N ALA A 287 3.28 3.24 -20.50
CA ALA A 287 3.80 1.92 -20.88
C ALA A 287 4.89 1.40 -19.90
N LEU A 288 5.53 2.31 -19.17
CA LEU A 288 6.59 2.01 -18.20
C LEU A 288 6.12 2.26 -16.75
N MET A 289 4.81 2.17 -16.49
CA MET A 289 4.26 2.42 -15.15
C MET A 289 4.97 1.62 -14.06
N GLY A 290 5.39 0.38 -14.37
CA GLY A 290 6.10 -0.50 -13.44
C GLY A 290 7.45 0.05 -12.95
N MET A 291 8.05 1.01 -13.67
CA MET A 291 9.28 1.70 -13.27
C MET A 291 9.03 2.94 -12.39
N GLY A 292 7.77 3.30 -12.15
CA GLY A 292 7.40 4.43 -11.27
C GLY A 292 8.14 4.45 -9.93
N PRO A 293 8.28 3.31 -9.21
CA PRO A 293 9.03 3.23 -7.95
C PRO A 293 10.46 3.73 -8.05
N VAL A 294 11.16 3.38 -9.13
CA VAL A 294 12.56 3.78 -9.34
C VAL A 294 12.70 5.29 -9.44
N TYR A 295 11.87 5.90 -10.28
CA TYR A 295 11.92 7.34 -10.49
C TYR A 295 11.42 8.12 -9.27
N ALA A 296 10.39 7.63 -8.55
CA ALA A 296 9.92 8.22 -7.31
C ALA A 296 11.00 8.17 -6.23
N THR A 297 11.65 7.03 -6.06
CA THR A 297 12.76 6.85 -5.13
C THR A 297 13.93 7.77 -5.45
N ARG A 298 14.40 7.81 -6.70
CA ARG A 298 15.48 8.72 -7.13
C ARG A 298 15.14 10.18 -6.86
N LYS A 299 13.91 10.61 -7.18
CA LYS A 299 13.44 11.98 -6.92
C LYS A 299 13.42 12.29 -5.43
N LEU A 300 12.93 11.35 -4.60
CA LEU A 300 12.88 11.50 -3.15
C LEU A 300 14.29 11.65 -2.57
N LEU A 301 15.19 10.75 -2.91
CA LEU A 301 16.57 10.74 -2.41
C LEU A 301 17.33 12.02 -2.82
N HIS A 302 17.16 12.47 -4.07
CA HIS A 302 17.76 13.72 -4.54
C HIS A 302 17.26 14.94 -3.73
N ARG A 303 15.95 14.99 -3.41
CA ARG A 303 15.36 16.12 -2.67
C ARG A 303 15.70 16.11 -1.17
N SER A 304 15.83 14.92 -0.58
CA SER A 304 16.09 14.77 0.85
C SER A 304 17.58 14.78 1.20
N GLY A 305 18.47 14.56 0.23
CA GLY A 305 19.90 14.35 0.47
C GLY A 305 20.23 13.00 1.13
N ILE A 306 19.23 12.11 1.27
CA ILE A 306 19.44 10.75 1.80
C ILE A 306 20.08 9.90 0.69
N HIS A 307 21.07 9.09 1.04
CA HIS A 307 21.67 8.16 0.09
C HIS A 307 20.93 6.81 0.11
N LEU A 308 20.79 6.19 -1.07
CA LEU A 308 20.14 4.88 -1.20
C LEU A 308 20.79 3.80 -0.29
N ARG A 309 22.11 3.86 -0.12
CA ARG A 309 22.85 2.93 0.75
C ARG A 309 22.51 3.05 2.24
N ASP A 310 21.96 4.20 2.66
CA ASP A 310 21.59 4.46 4.05
C ASP A 310 20.20 3.87 4.38
N ILE A 311 19.39 3.50 3.36
CA ILE A 311 18.11 2.84 3.54
C ILE A 311 18.34 1.36 3.82
N GLU A 312 17.84 0.86 4.93
CA GLU A 312 18.10 -0.51 5.40
C GLU A 312 17.00 -1.50 5.01
N LEU A 313 15.74 -1.05 4.92
CA LEU A 313 14.61 -1.86 4.47
C LEU A 313 13.81 -1.15 3.37
N PHE A 314 13.27 -1.98 2.47
CA PHE A 314 12.44 -1.51 1.36
C PHE A 314 11.12 -2.30 1.32
N GLU A 315 10.01 -1.59 1.18
CA GLU A 315 8.72 -2.15 0.75
C GLU A 315 8.42 -1.63 -0.65
N ILE A 316 8.55 -2.48 -1.65
CA ILE A 316 8.20 -2.22 -3.05
C ILE A 316 6.92 -2.97 -3.34
N ASN A 317 5.82 -2.26 -3.61
CA ASN A 317 4.57 -2.94 -3.94
C ASN A 317 4.75 -3.87 -5.16
N GLU A 318 4.38 -5.13 -4.99
CA GLU A 318 4.50 -6.17 -6.02
C GLU A 318 3.19 -6.27 -6.81
N ALA A 319 2.91 -5.29 -7.68
CA ALA A 319 1.76 -5.44 -8.57
C ALA A 319 1.94 -6.62 -9.54
N PHE A 320 3.19 -6.82 -9.98
CA PHE A 320 3.66 -7.97 -10.78
C PHE A 320 5.09 -8.32 -10.38
N ALA A 321 5.44 -9.61 -10.41
CA ALA A 321 6.79 -10.07 -10.13
C ALA A 321 7.82 -9.38 -11.06
N ALA A 322 7.56 -9.34 -12.37
CA ALA A 322 8.42 -8.67 -13.34
C ALA A 322 8.66 -7.19 -13.01
N GLN A 323 7.62 -6.50 -12.54
CA GLN A 323 7.71 -5.09 -12.16
C GLN A 323 8.59 -4.89 -10.91
N ALA A 324 8.39 -5.70 -9.88
CA ALA A 324 9.19 -5.61 -8.65
C ALA A 324 10.67 -5.96 -8.92
N MET A 325 10.92 -7.04 -9.66
CA MET A 325 12.27 -7.45 -10.09
C MET A 325 12.98 -6.35 -10.86
N ALA A 326 12.31 -5.72 -11.83
CA ALA A 326 12.88 -4.61 -12.60
C ALA A 326 13.26 -3.41 -11.71
N CYS A 327 12.47 -3.12 -10.67
CA CYS A 327 12.78 -2.06 -9.71
C CYS A 327 13.99 -2.41 -8.82
N VAL A 328 14.06 -3.64 -8.32
CA VAL A 328 15.17 -4.15 -7.50
C VAL A 328 16.48 -4.09 -8.29
N GLU A 329 16.47 -4.58 -9.54
CA GLU A 329 17.62 -4.56 -10.43
C GLU A 329 18.09 -3.12 -10.75
N GLU A 330 17.17 -2.26 -11.16
CA GLU A 330 17.48 -0.88 -11.59
C GLU A 330 18.00 -0.01 -10.44
N LEU A 331 17.54 -0.25 -9.21
CA LEU A 331 18.01 0.40 -7.99
C LEU A 331 19.22 -0.33 -7.38
N LYS A 332 19.59 -1.49 -7.90
CA LYS A 332 20.69 -2.36 -7.39
C LYS A 332 20.50 -2.68 -5.90
N LEU A 333 19.28 -3.06 -5.52
CA LEU A 333 18.96 -3.40 -4.14
C LEU A 333 19.34 -4.86 -3.84
N ASP A 334 19.77 -5.09 -2.61
CA ASP A 334 19.84 -6.43 -2.05
C ASP A 334 18.44 -6.95 -1.79
N HIS A 335 18.08 -8.09 -2.39
CA HIS A 335 16.75 -8.69 -2.28
C HIS A 335 16.41 -9.08 -0.82
N GLU A 336 17.43 -9.37 0.01
CA GLU A 336 17.21 -9.69 1.43
C GLU A 336 16.74 -8.48 2.27
N ARG A 337 16.81 -7.28 1.71
CA ARG A 337 16.33 -6.03 2.31
C ARG A 337 14.99 -5.56 1.73
N VAL A 338 14.44 -6.28 0.74
CA VAL A 338 13.21 -5.90 0.04
C VAL A 338 12.10 -6.87 0.41
N ASN A 339 10.93 -6.33 0.82
CA ASN A 339 9.72 -7.09 1.12
C ASN A 339 10.00 -8.28 2.06
N VAL A 340 10.66 -7.99 3.17
CA VAL A 340 11.20 -9.01 4.10
C VAL A 340 10.12 -9.88 4.77
N CYS A 341 8.88 -9.41 4.76
CA CYS A 341 7.69 -10.13 5.24
C CYS A 341 6.82 -10.67 4.09
N GLY A 342 7.38 -10.79 2.87
CA GLY A 342 6.59 -11.01 1.66
C GLY A 342 5.87 -9.75 1.19
N GLY A 343 5.36 -9.76 -0.03
CA GLY A 343 4.75 -8.59 -0.66
C GLY A 343 3.35 -8.87 -1.19
N SER A 344 2.89 -8.01 -2.08
CA SER A 344 1.51 -8.03 -2.59
C SER A 344 1.19 -9.25 -3.46
N LEU A 345 2.17 -9.95 -4.00
CA LEU A 345 1.95 -11.23 -4.70
C LEU A 345 1.36 -12.28 -3.77
N ALA A 346 1.82 -12.31 -2.52
CA ALA A 346 1.36 -13.23 -1.50
C ALA A 346 0.21 -12.67 -0.66
N ILE A 347 0.34 -11.42 -0.18
CA ILE A 347 -0.59 -10.80 0.77
C ILE A 347 -1.83 -10.30 0.02
N GLY A 348 -1.66 -9.63 -1.14
CA GLY A 348 -2.72 -9.00 -1.91
C GLY A 348 -2.49 -7.50 -2.14
N HIS A 349 -3.25 -6.95 -3.11
CA HIS A 349 -3.11 -5.56 -3.56
C HIS A 349 -4.47 -4.84 -3.61
N PRO A 350 -5.08 -4.50 -2.46
CA PRO A 350 -6.28 -3.68 -2.41
C PRO A 350 -5.92 -2.22 -2.75
N LEU A 351 -6.00 -1.87 -4.01
CA LEU A 351 -5.41 -0.69 -4.68
C LEU A 351 -5.30 0.57 -3.80
N GLY A 352 -6.43 1.16 -3.41
CA GLY A 352 -6.46 2.40 -2.60
C GLY A 352 -5.85 2.26 -1.21
N ALA A 353 -5.92 1.04 -0.63
CA ALA A 353 -5.35 0.74 0.69
C ALA A 353 -3.85 0.43 0.64
N SER A 354 -3.32 0.05 -0.52
CA SER A 354 -1.99 -0.57 -0.60
C SER A 354 -0.86 0.32 -0.11
N GLY A 355 -0.94 1.63 -0.33
CA GLY A 355 0.08 2.57 0.16
C GLY A 355 0.19 2.57 1.69
N ALA A 356 -0.94 2.64 2.39
CA ALA A 356 -0.99 2.52 3.85
C ALA A 356 -0.58 1.12 4.30
N ARG A 357 -1.00 0.05 3.59
CA ARG A 357 -0.66 -1.34 3.90
C ARG A 357 0.86 -1.57 3.87
N ILE A 358 1.55 -1.20 2.76
CA ILE A 358 3.00 -1.39 2.65
C ILE A 358 3.75 -0.55 3.68
N SER A 359 3.28 0.67 3.96
CA SER A 359 3.87 1.52 5.00
C SER A 359 3.71 0.91 6.38
N THR A 360 2.53 0.36 6.70
CA THR A 360 2.28 -0.34 7.97
C THR A 360 3.24 -1.52 8.14
N THR A 361 3.32 -2.42 7.16
CA THR A 361 4.22 -3.58 7.21
C THR A 361 5.68 -3.15 7.35
N LEU A 362 6.11 -2.12 6.60
CA LEU A 362 7.48 -1.59 6.70
C LEU A 362 7.78 -1.05 8.11
N ILE A 363 6.90 -0.22 8.67
CA ILE A 363 7.08 0.37 10.00
C ILE A 363 7.18 -0.71 11.08
N HIS A 364 6.31 -1.73 11.03
CA HIS A 364 6.39 -2.85 11.97
C HIS A 364 7.67 -3.67 11.77
N ALA A 365 8.10 -3.94 10.53
CA ALA A 365 9.35 -4.62 10.24
C ALA A 365 10.59 -3.83 10.68
N MET A 366 10.57 -2.49 10.55
CA MET A 366 11.63 -1.62 11.06
C MET A 366 11.75 -1.73 12.58
N ARG A 367 10.62 -1.72 13.30
CA ARG A 367 10.60 -1.86 14.76
C ARG A 367 11.06 -3.24 15.22
N ASP A 368 10.60 -4.30 14.56
CA ASP A 368 10.98 -5.67 14.89
C ASP A 368 12.48 -5.92 14.69
N ARG A 369 13.04 -5.36 13.61
CA ARG A 369 14.46 -5.53 13.26
C ARG A 369 15.36 -4.43 13.80
N GLN A 370 14.83 -3.42 14.48
CA GLN A 370 15.56 -2.27 15.01
C GLN A 370 16.41 -1.58 13.94
N VAL A 371 15.87 -1.39 12.74
CA VAL A 371 16.52 -0.68 11.64
C VAL A 371 16.07 0.76 11.55
N HIS A 372 17.02 1.66 11.24
CA HIS A 372 16.82 3.09 11.37
C HIS A 372 16.05 3.70 10.19
N LEU A 373 16.37 3.34 8.94
CA LEU A 373 15.74 3.93 7.75
C LEU A 373 15.03 2.87 6.90
N GLY A 374 13.75 3.14 6.57
CA GLY A 374 12.95 2.34 5.68
C GLY A 374 12.32 3.17 4.56
N LEU A 375 12.16 2.59 3.36
CA LEU A 375 11.54 3.22 2.20
C LEU A 375 10.41 2.37 1.66
N ALA A 376 9.20 2.95 1.59
CA ALA A 376 8.08 2.36 0.88
C ALA A 376 7.86 3.05 -0.47
N THR A 377 7.63 2.26 -1.53
CA THR A 377 7.39 2.80 -2.87
C THR A 377 6.48 1.90 -3.68
N MET A 378 5.76 2.48 -4.63
CA MET A 378 4.86 1.73 -5.49
C MET A 378 4.69 2.36 -6.87
N CYS A 379 4.42 1.48 -7.85
CA CYS A 379 3.93 1.87 -9.17
C CYS A 379 2.45 2.24 -9.10
N ILE A 380 2.03 3.05 -10.02
CA ILE A 380 0.65 3.55 -10.10
C ILE A 380 0.21 3.47 -11.55
N GLY A 381 -0.97 2.97 -11.77
CA GLY A 381 -1.58 2.88 -13.10
C GLY A 381 -1.51 4.20 -13.87
N LEU A 382 -1.55 4.14 -15.18
CA LEU A 382 -1.42 5.28 -16.09
C LEU A 382 -0.08 6.02 -16.00
N GLY A 383 0.97 5.37 -15.47
CA GLY A 383 2.33 5.90 -15.51
C GLY A 383 2.67 6.89 -14.41
N GLN A 384 2.64 6.45 -13.16
CA GLN A 384 3.09 7.26 -12.03
C GLN A 384 3.87 6.39 -11.03
N GLY A 385 4.58 7.04 -10.12
CA GLY A 385 5.23 6.42 -8.96
C GLY A 385 5.17 7.32 -7.74
N ILE A 386 5.18 6.72 -6.56
CA ILE A 386 5.21 7.41 -5.27
C ILE A 386 6.16 6.69 -4.32
N ALA A 387 6.86 7.44 -3.47
CA ALA A 387 7.77 6.92 -2.46
C ALA A 387 7.72 7.74 -1.17
N VAL A 388 8.02 7.10 -0.05
CA VAL A 388 8.15 7.71 1.28
C VAL A 388 9.34 7.09 2.01
N VAL A 389 10.06 7.88 2.80
CA VAL A 389 11.11 7.41 3.73
C VAL A 389 10.68 7.67 5.15
N PHE A 390 10.82 6.63 5.96
CA PHE A 390 10.60 6.64 7.41
C PHE A 390 11.92 6.53 8.16
N GLU A 391 11.99 7.21 9.30
CA GLU A 391 13.06 7.09 10.29
C GLU A 391 12.48 6.52 11.58
N LEU A 392 13.03 5.41 12.09
CA LEU A 392 12.63 4.82 13.36
C LEU A 392 12.97 5.79 14.50
N ILE A 393 12.06 5.95 15.45
CA ILE A 393 12.29 6.72 16.68
C ILE A 393 12.62 5.72 17.79
N GLU A 394 13.77 5.93 18.44
CA GLU A 394 14.23 5.15 19.59
C GLU A 394 13.40 5.41 20.85
#